data_dcc145d8b0cabf7bb3f8a09c2040bbdf
#
_entry.id   dcc145d8b0cabf7bb3f8a09c2040bbdf
#
_cell.length_a   1.000
_cell.length_b   1.000
_cell.length_c   1.000
_cell.angle_alpha   90.00
_cell.angle_beta   90.00
_cell.angle_gamma   90.00
#
_symmetry.space_group_name_H-M   'P 1'
#
loop_
_entity.id
_entity.type
_entity.pdbx_description
1 polymer ?
#
loop_
_entity_poly.entity_id
_entity_poly.type
_entity_poly.pdbx_seq_one_letter_code
_entity_poly.pdbx_strand_id
1 'polypeptide(L)'
;MMTEIPAVRGFIRMCTDGWEQGWHERNGGNLTYRMKPEEVEQCRPFFTAPREWNSMGVQADNLKGEYFITTGSGKFLRNVQDDPEHNIGIVEINDAGDSWRIVWGLENGARPTSEFPSHFMNHSVRKAATNGAYRVIYHAHTPNLIAMTYIMPLTARDFTRALWQSATECPVVFPGGAGVVPLRFPGGADIA
;
A
#
# COMPACT_ATOMS: atom_id res chain seq x y z
N MET A 1 10.83 17.73 -11.36
CA MET A 1 9.84 16.74 -11.87
C MET A 1 9.17 16.10 -10.66
N MET A 2 7.94 15.55 -10.81
CA MET A 2 7.23 14.85 -9.71
C MET A 2 8.11 13.76 -9.07
N THR A 3 8.82 13.00 -9.88
CA THR A 3 9.71 11.89 -9.45
C THR A 3 10.92 12.33 -8.61
N GLU A 4 11.26 13.62 -8.63
CA GLU A 4 12.34 14.17 -7.79
C GLU A 4 11.90 14.47 -6.35
N ILE A 5 10.59 14.51 -6.11
CA ILE A 5 10.04 14.76 -4.77
C ILE A 5 10.37 13.55 -3.88
N PRO A 6 10.96 13.78 -2.69
CA PRO A 6 11.46 12.69 -1.84
C PRO A 6 10.45 11.60 -1.54
N ALA A 7 9.19 11.94 -1.27
CA ALA A 7 8.12 10.97 -1.01
C ALA A 7 7.83 10.08 -2.22
N VAL A 8 7.73 10.68 -3.42
CA VAL A 8 7.47 9.95 -4.67
C VAL A 8 8.66 9.06 -5.02
N ARG A 9 9.88 9.61 -4.95
CA ARG A 9 11.11 8.85 -5.20
C ARG A 9 11.27 7.67 -4.21
N GLY A 10 10.97 7.89 -2.93
CA GLY A 10 10.98 6.83 -1.92
C GLY A 10 9.96 5.73 -2.20
N PHE A 11 8.76 6.10 -2.70
CA PHE A 11 7.74 5.14 -3.09
C PHE A 11 8.18 4.30 -4.31
N ILE A 12 8.75 4.96 -5.34
CA ILE A 12 9.32 4.28 -6.52
C ILE A 12 10.38 3.27 -6.09
N ARG A 13 11.33 3.71 -5.23
CA ARG A 13 12.37 2.83 -4.71
C ARG A 13 11.81 1.63 -3.96
N MET A 14 10.81 1.83 -3.11
CA MET A 14 10.18 0.74 -2.35
C MET A 14 9.54 -0.31 -3.29
N CYS A 15 8.97 0.12 -4.43
CA CYS A 15 8.48 -0.80 -5.47
C CYS A 15 9.62 -1.62 -6.10
N THR A 16 10.72 -0.96 -6.45
CA THR A 16 11.90 -1.58 -7.07
C THR A 16 12.58 -2.56 -6.11
N ASP A 17 12.85 -2.12 -4.88
CA ASP A 17 13.50 -2.96 -3.86
C ASP A 17 12.70 -4.26 -3.62
N GLY A 18 11.38 -4.18 -3.51
CA GLY A 18 10.54 -5.36 -3.32
C GLY A 18 10.49 -6.29 -4.53
N TRP A 19 10.51 -5.73 -5.74
CA TRP A 19 10.61 -6.53 -6.96
C TRP A 19 11.97 -7.25 -7.05
N GLU A 20 13.08 -6.58 -6.75
CA GLU A 20 14.42 -7.16 -6.74
C GLU A 20 14.58 -8.28 -5.70
N GLN A 21 13.85 -8.20 -4.58
CA GLN A 21 13.76 -9.27 -3.59
C GLN A 21 12.91 -10.48 -4.04
N GLY A 22 12.28 -10.40 -5.22
CA GLY A 22 11.40 -11.47 -5.71
C GLY A 22 10.05 -11.57 -4.99
N TRP A 23 9.59 -10.47 -4.38
CA TRP A 23 8.32 -10.44 -3.65
C TRP A 23 7.10 -10.10 -4.52
N HIS A 24 7.33 -9.82 -5.81
CA HIS A 24 6.31 -9.36 -6.74
C HIS A 24 6.44 -10.09 -8.07
N GLU A 25 5.78 -11.24 -8.20
CA GLU A 25 5.69 -11.92 -9.48
C GLU A 25 4.66 -11.23 -10.39
N ARG A 26 5.03 -10.94 -11.63
CA ARG A 26 4.15 -10.27 -12.61
C ARG A 26 3.57 -8.98 -12.02
N ASN A 27 2.24 -8.92 -11.88
CA ASN A 27 1.49 -7.81 -11.26
C ASN A 27 1.02 -8.15 -9.82
N GLY A 28 1.65 -9.13 -9.17
CA GLY A 28 1.34 -9.54 -7.81
C GLY A 28 1.82 -8.52 -6.77
N GLY A 29 1.03 -8.34 -5.73
CA GLY A 29 1.29 -7.37 -4.69
C GLY A 29 1.02 -5.91 -5.09
N ASN A 30 0.98 -5.03 -4.13
CA ASN A 30 0.69 -3.61 -4.32
C ASN A 30 1.06 -2.80 -3.06
N LEU A 31 1.17 -1.49 -3.24
CA LEU A 31 1.60 -0.59 -2.18
C LEU A 31 0.72 0.65 -2.14
N THR A 32 0.54 1.19 -0.93
CA THR A 32 0.01 2.53 -0.71
C THR A 32 0.78 3.26 0.37
N TYR A 33 0.95 4.56 0.18
CA TYR A 33 1.58 5.45 1.14
C TYR A 33 0.65 6.63 1.43
N ARG A 34 0.27 6.81 2.69
CA ARG A 34 -0.50 7.94 3.17
C ARG A 34 0.42 9.14 3.35
N MET A 35 0.31 10.12 2.46
CA MET A 35 1.19 11.28 2.39
C MET A 35 1.05 12.18 3.62
N LYS A 36 2.13 12.87 3.95
CA LYS A 36 2.10 13.96 4.92
C LYS A 36 1.64 15.26 4.24
N PRO A 37 1.03 16.20 4.99
CA PRO A 37 0.58 17.47 4.41
C PRO A 37 1.69 18.22 3.66
N GLU A 38 2.88 18.29 4.22
CA GLU A 38 4.04 18.95 3.61
C GLU A 38 4.51 18.28 2.32
N GLU A 39 4.35 16.97 2.20
CA GLU A 39 4.66 16.23 0.96
C GLU A 39 3.61 16.48 -0.13
N VAL A 40 2.35 16.59 0.26
CA VAL A 40 1.26 16.97 -0.65
C VAL A 40 1.51 18.34 -1.24
N GLU A 41 1.89 19.31 -0.42
CA GLU A 41 2.20 20.67 -0.89
C GLU A 41 3.38 20.71 -1.87
N GLN A 42 4.39 19.85 -1.68
CA GLN A 42 5.49 19.70 -2.64
C GLN A 42 5.03 19.11 -3.97
N CYS A 43 4.04 18.21 -3.94
CA CYS A 43 3.49 17.57 -5.13
C CYS A 43 2.47 18.44 -5.88
N ARG A 44 1.78 19.34 -5.17
CA ARG A 44 0.66 20.16 -5.70
C ARG A 44 0.95 20.92 -7.00
N PRO A 45 2.15 21.50 -7.24
CA PRO A 45 2.46 22.15 -8.51
C PRO A 45 2.46 21.22 -9.73
N PHE A 46 2.50 19.91 -9.51
CA PHE A 46 2.51 18.88 -10.55
C PHE A 46 1.16 18.16 -10.71
N PHE A 47 0.17 18.50 -9.88
CA PHE A 47 -1.14 17.89 -10.01
C PHE A 47 -1.77 18.28 -11.33
N THR A 48 -2.39 17.30 -11.97
CA THR A 48 -3.19 17.47 -13.19
C THR A 48 -4.62 17.88 -12.80
N ALA A 49 -5.46 18.20 -13.80
CA ALA A 49 -6.89 18.37 -13.55
C ALA A 49 -7.45 17.11 -12.85
N PRO A 50 -8.09 17.25 -11.69
CA PRO A 50 -8.61 16.10 -10.95
C PRO A 50 -9.63 15.33 -11.81
N ARG A 51 -9.52 14.00 -11.77
CA ARG A 51 -10.48 13.11 -12.43
C ARG A 51 -11.78 13.01 -11.61
N GLU A 52 -12.74 12.29 -12.15
CA GLU A 52 -14.02 12.07 -11.46
C GLU A 52 -13.82 11.30 -10.14
N TRP A 53 -14.73 11.55 -9.20
CA TRP A 53 -14.81 10.81 -7.95
C TRP A 53 -15.30 9.38 -8.21
N ASN A 54 -14.63 8.42 -7.60
CA ASN A 54 -14.99 7.01 -7.64
C ASN A 54 -15.28 6.54 -6.22
N SER A 55 -16.34 5.77 -6.04
CA SER A 55 -16.66 5.19 -4.74
C SER A 55 -15.56 4.25 -4.26
N MET A 56 -15.22 4.35 -2.98
CA MET A 56 -14.32 3.43 -2.30
C MET A 56 -14.99 2.10 -1.95
N GLY A 57 -16.32 2.09 -1.81
CA GLY A 57 -17.08 0.95 -1.30
C GLY A 57 -16.97 0.74 0.21
N VAL A 58 -16.14 1.52 0.88
CA VAL A 58 -15.94 1.57 2.35
C VAL A 58 -15.76 3.03 2.78
N GLN A 59 -15.93 3.32 4.08
CA GLN A 59 -15.80 4.66 4.62
C GLN A 59 -14.83 4.69 5.81
N ALA A 60 -13.99 5.75 5.87
CA ALA A 60 -13.12 6.02 7.00
C ALA A 60 -13.05 7.52 7.31
N ASP A 61 -13.72 7.93 8.38
CA ASP A 61 -13.82 9.35 8.77
C ASP A 61 -12.47 9.98 9.11
N ASN A 62 -11.55 9.19 9.64
CA ASN A 62 -10.22 9.68 9.99
C ASN A 62 -9.26 9.83 8.81
N LEU A 63 -9.69 9.51 7.58
CA LEU A 63 -8.90 9.65 6.35
C LEU A 63 -9.48 10.69 5.37
N LYS A 64 -10.49 11.45 5.77
CA LYS A 64 -11.10 12.53 4.98
C LYS A 64 -10.05 13.56 4.55
N GLY A 65 -10.07 13.95 3.28
CA GLY A 65 -9.17 14.96 2.70
C GLY A 65 -7.70 14.53 2.62
N GLU A 66 -7.37 13.26 2.91
CA GLU A 66 -6.00 12.79 2.84
C GLU A 66 -5.61 12.35 1.42
N TYR A 67 -4.31 12.31 1.17
CA TYR A 67 -3.71 11.93 -0.11
C TYR A 67 -2.88 10.67 0.03
N PHE A 68 -2.91 9.83 -1.01
CA PHE A 68 -2.17 8.58 -1.03
C PHE A 68 -1.40 8.42 -2.34
N ILE A 69 -0.14 7.99 -2.27
CA ILE A 69 0.53 7.39 -3.42
C ILE A 69 0.11 5.93 -3.47
N THR A 70 -0.27 5.43 -4.65
CA THR A 70 -0.75 4.06 -4.84
C THR A 70 -0.18 3.46 -6.12
N THR A 71 0.07 2.16 -6.11
CA THR A 71 0.35 1.40 -7.33
C THR A 71 -0.93 1.21 -8.16
N GLY A 72 -0.77 1.07 -9.47
CA GLY A 72 -1.88 0.85 -10.39
C GLY A 72 -2.33 -0.60 -10.44
N SER A 73 -3.63 -0.80 -10.67
CA SER A 73 -4.21 -2.13 -10.89
C SER A 73 -3.61 -2.79 -12.13
N GLY A 74 -3.18 -4.05 -11.98
CA GLY A 74 -2.57 -4.83 -13.06
C GLY A 74 -1.18 -4.36 -13.49
N LYS A 75 -0.58 -3.39 -12.78
CA LYS A 75 0.74 -2.86 -13.10
C LYS A 75 1.84 -3.74 -12.49
N PHE A 76 2.98 -3.79 -13.18
CA PHE A 76 4.16 -4.53 -12.71
C PHE A 76 5.06 -3.59 -11.93
N LEU A 77 5.43 -3.95 -10.69
CA LEU A 77 6.27 -3.10 -9.86
C LEU A 77 7.66 -2.85 -10.45
N ARG A 78 8.17 -3.79 -11.24
CA ARG A 78 9.44 -3.62 -11.98
C ARG A 78 9.45 -2.45 -12.97
N ASN A 79 8.28 -2.05 -13.45
CA ASN A 79 8.18 -0.97 -14.44
C ASN A 79 8.04 0.42 -13.78
N VAL A 80 7.84 0.47 -12.47
CA VAL A 80 7.57 1.74 -11.76
C VAL A 80 8.75 2.70 -11.85
N GLN A 81 9.98 2.19 -11.82
CA GLN A 81 11.18 3.01 -11.91
C GLN A 81 11.34 3.67 -13.29
N ASP A 82 11.03 2.93 -14.35
CA ASP A 82 11.24 3.38 -15.72
C ASP A 82 10.09 4.24 -16.24
N ASP A 83 8.87 3.98 -15.74
CA ASP A 83 7.65 4.62 -16.20
C ASP A 83 6.67 4.85 -15.04
N PRO A 84 7.00 5.76 -14.10
CA PRO A 84 6.19 5.97 -12.90
C PRO A 84 4.79 6.49 -13.21
N GLU A 85 4.63 7.40 -14.17
CA GLU A 85 3.34 8.06 -14.46
C GLU A 85 2.25 7.10 -14.95
N HIS A 86 2.64 5.98 -15.57
CA HIS A 86 1.68 4.94 -15.99
C HIS A 86 1.47 3.85 -14.94
N ASN A 87 2.34 3.73 -13.94
CA ASN A 87 2.35 2.60 -13.00
C ASN A 87 1.94 2.97 -11.57
N ILE A 88 2.11 4.22 -11.17
CA ILE A 88 1.69 4.75 -9.87
C ILE A 88 0.88 6.03 -10.04
N GLY A 89 0.17 6.43 -9.00
CA GLY A 89 -0.52 7.71 -8.98
C GLY A 89 -0.75 8.25 -7.59
N ILE A 90 -1.13 9.53 -7.54
CA ILE A 90 -1.59 10.18 -6.31
C ILE A 90 -3.10 10.28 -6.39
N VAL A 91 -3.76 9.83 -5.33
CA VAL A 91 -5.20 9.92 -5.15
C VAL A 91 -5.53 10.81 -3.96
N GLU A 92 -6.63 11.54 -4.08
CA GLU A 92 -7.23 12.36 -3.02
C GLU A 92 -8.50 11.68 -2.52
N ILE A 93 -8.74 11.72 -1.21
CA ILE A 93 -9.97 11.25 -0.57
C ILE A 93 -10.90 12.45 -0.36
N ASN A 94 -12.18 12.25 -0.62
CA ASN A 94 -13.18 13.31 -0.44
C ASN A 94 -13.47 13.62 1.04
N ASP A 95 -14.21 14.70 1.29
CA ASP A 95 -14.61 15.14 2.62
C ASP A 95 -15.65 14.20 3.29
N ALA A 96 -16.24 13.28 2.55
CA ALA A 96 -17.09 12.23 3.11
C ALA A 96 -16.29 11.03 3.62
N GLY A 97 -15.07 10.80 3.08
CA GLY A 97 -14.20 9.67 3.45
C GLY A 97 -14.62 8.34 2.82
N ASP A 98 -15.33 8.39 1.69
CA ASP A 98 -15.92 7.21 1.02
C ASP A 98 -15.59 7.12 -0.48
N SER A 99 -14.90 8.14 -1.02
CA SER A 99 -14.57 8.22 -2.45
C SER A 99 -13.16 8.75 -2.67
N TRP A 100 -12.57 8.38 -3.79
CA TRP A 100 -11.25 8.79 -4.23
C TRP A 100 -11.29 9.37 -5.64
N ARG A 101 -10.33 10.24 -5.95
CA ARG A 101 -10.05 10.68 -7.32
C ARG A 101 -8.55 10.76 -7.56
N ILE A 102 -8.13 10.57 -8.82
CA ILE A 102 -6.73 10.69 -9.20
C ILE A 102 -6.43 12.17 -9.45
N VAL A 103 -5.33 12.66 -8.87
CA VAL A 103 -4.82 14.02 -9.04
C VAL A 103 -3.48 14.04 -9.78
N TRP A 104 -2.78 12.88 -9.88
CA TRP A 104 -1.56 12.71 -10.67
C TRP A 104 -1.32 11.23 -10.99
N GLY A 105 -0.68 10.97 -12.15
CA GLY A 105 -0.27 9.63 -12.59
C GLY A 105 -1.42 8.72 -12.99
N LEU A 106 -1.16 7.42 -13.04
CA LEU A 106 -2.09 6.40 -13.54
C LEU A 106 -2.71 6.79 -14.88
N GLU A 107 -1.85 7.18 -15.83
CA GLU A 107 -2.29 7.65 -17.14
C GLU A 107 -2.95 6.56 -17.99
N ASN A 108 -3.54 6.97 -19.13
CA ASN A 108 -4.22 6.10 -20.09
C ASN A 108 -5.38 5.27 -19.46
N GLY A 109 -6.14 5.87 -18.55
CA GLY A 109 -7.31 5.24 -17.94
C GLY A 109 -6.98 4.21 -16.85
N ALA A 110 -5.70 4.14 -16.43
CA ALA A 110 -5.31 3.28 -15.32
C ALA A 110 -6.00 3.70 -14.01
N ARG A 111 -6.21 2.74 -13.13
CA ARG A 111 -6.87 2.91 -11.84
C ARG A 111 -5.93 2.49 -10.69
N PRO A 112 -6.14 2.99 -9.47
CA PRO A 112 -5.48 2.46 -8.28
C PRO A 112 -5.62 0.94 -8.18
N THR A 113 -4.73 0.30 -7.42
CA THR A 113 -4.84 -1.14 -7.14
C THR A 113 -6.28 -1.51 -6.76
N SER A 114 -6.76 -2.67 -7.23
CA SER A 114 -8.09 -3.19 -6.88
C SER A 114 -8.23 -3.46 -5.38
N GLU A 115 -7.12 -3.57 -4.66
CA GLU A 115 -7.08 -3.73 -3.20
C GLU A 115 -7.04 -2.40 -2.44
N PHE A 116 -7.20 -1.26 -3.12
CA PHE A 116 -7.19 0.04 -2.47
C PHE A 116 -8.23 0.15 -1.33
N PRO A 117 -9.45 -0.41 -1.43
CA PRO A 117 -10.39 -0.40 -0.31
C PRO A 117 -9.87 -1.08 0.96
N SER A 118 -9.23 -2.25 0.85
CA SER A 118 -8.62 -2.93 2.01
C SER A 118 -7.42 -2.17 2.56
N HIS A 119 -6.57 -1.61 1.68
CA HIS A 119 -5.48 -0.72 2.11
C HIS A 119 -6.00 0.51 2.85
N PHE A 120 -7.09 1.11 2.34
CA PHE A 120 -7.71 2.28 2.95
C PHE A 120 -8.20 1.99 4.37
N MET A 121 -8.89 0.87 4.59
CA MET A 121 -9.32 0.45 5.92
C MET A 121 -8.13 0.17 6.84
N ASN A 122 -7.09 -0.51 6.35
CA ASN A 122 -5.85 -0.73 7.09
C ASN A 122 -5.17 0.60 7.48
N HIS A 123 -5.11 1.58 6.58
CA HIS A 123 -4.61 2.92 6.92
C HIS A 123 -5.44 3.59 8.02
N SER A 124 -6.76 3.43 8.00
CA SER A 124 -7.65 3.97 9.03
C SER A 124 -7.32 3.38 10.41
N VAL A 125 -7.24 2.06 10.49
CA VAL A 125 -6.91 1.33 11.73
C VAL A 125 -5.51 1.70 12.22
N ARG A 126 -4.51 1.68 11.32
CA ARG A 126 -3.12 2.02 11.68
C ARG A 126 -2.95 3.48 12.09
N LYS A 127 -3.65 4.41 11.44
CA LYS A 127 -3.67 5.83 11.85
C LYS A 127 -4.18 5.99 13.26
N ALA A 128 -5.29 5.35 13.60
CA ALA A 128 -5.87 5.40 14.94
C ALA A 128 -4.94 4.76 15.98
N ALA A 129 -4.42 3.55 15.71
CA ALA A 129 -3.60 2.79 16.64
C ALA A 129 -2.22 3.41 16.92
N THR A 130 -1.68 4.23 16.02
CA THR A 130 -0.31 4.73 16.08
C THR A 130 -0.22 6.26 16.08
N ASN A 131 -1.34 6.94 16.31
CA ASN A 131 -1.43 8.41 16.18
C ASN A 131 -0.83 8.93 14.85
N GLY A 132 -1.09 8.20 13.76
CA GLY A 132 -0.66 8.56 12.42
C GLY A 132 0.81 8.25 12.07
N ALA A 133 1.56 7.59 12.95
CA ALA A 133 2.99 7.31 12.73
C ALA A 133 3.22 6.34 11.56
N TYR A 134 2.42 5.28 11.44
CA TYR A 134 2.52 4.33 10.34
C TYR A 134 1.72 4.80 9.12
N ARG A 135 2.40 4.86 7.97
CA ARG A 135 1.88 5.48 6.75
C ARG A 135 1.95 4.60 5.51
N VAL A 136 2.52 3.40 5.61
CA VAL A 136 2.67 2.46 4.49
C VAL A 136 1.82 1.23 4.74
N ILE A 137 1.08 0.80 3.71
CA ILE A 137 0.52 -0.55 3.61
C ILE A 137 1.21 -1.21 2.42
N TYR A 138 1.86 -2.33 2.68
CA TYR A 138 2.65 -3.06 1.70
C TYR A 138 2.13 -4.49 1.59
N HIS A 139 1.57 -4.84 0.43
CA HIS A 139 1.18 -6.20 0.09
C HIS A 139 2.24 -6.83 -0.82
N ALA A 140 2.79 -7.95 -0.39
CA ALA A 140 3.83 -8.67 -1.11
C ALA A 140 3.57 -10.18 -1.10
N HIS A 141 4.01 -10.87 -2.16
CA HIS A 141 3.96 -12.32 -2.28
C HIS A 141 5.33 -12.92 -1.95
N THR A 142 5.74 -12.83 -0.69
CA THR A 142 7.06 -13.30 -0.24
C THR A 142 7.13 -14.83 -0.30
N PRO A 143 7.96 -15.44 -1.18
CA PRO A 143 7.94 -16.89 -1.42
C PRO A 143 8.16 -17.74 -0.17
N ASN A 144 9.05 -17.30 0.72
CA ASN A 144 9.34 -18.03 1.95
C ASN A 144 8.16 -18.02 2.93
N LEU A 145 7.44 -16.89 3.07
CA LEU A 145 6.23 -16.84 3.89
C LEU A 145 5.10 -17.69 3.30
N ILE A 146 4.95 -17.66 1.98
CA ILE A 146 3.99 -18.52 1.29
C ILE A 146 4.35 -20.00 1.52
N ALA A 147 5.61 -20.38 1.37
CA ALA A 147 6.06 -21.77 1.64
C ALA A 147 5.77 -22.19 3.10
N MET A 148 5.96 -21.31 4.07
CA MET A 148 5.62 -21.58 5.47
C MET A 148 4.15 -21.93 5.67
N THR A 149 3.23 -21.35 4.88
CA THR A 149 1.79 -21.66 5.01
C THR A 149 1.44 -23.12 4.65
N TYR A 150 2.29 -23.81 3.89
CA TYR A 150 2.09 -25.22 3.52
C TYR A 150 2.64 -26.21 4.55
N ILE A 151 3.55 -25.80 5.41
CA ILE A 151 4.29 -26.70 6.29
C ILE A 151 4.09 -26.40 7.78
N MET A 152 3.41 -25.32 8.11
CA MET A 152 3.20 -24.90 9.50
C MET A 152 1.72 -24.75 9.85
N PRO A 153 1.34 -24.91 11.13
CA PRO A 153 0.01 -24.55 11.58
C PRO A 153 -0.28 -23.06 11.31
N LEU A 154 -1.42 -22.76 10.70
CA LEU A 154 -1.82 -21.39 10.36
C LEU A 154 -2.37 -20.65 11.59
N THR A 155 -1.48 -20.41 12.56
CA THR A 155 -1.80 -19.63 13.77
C THR A 155 -0.82 -18.48 13.93
N ALA A 156 -1.32 -17.36 14.48
CA ALA A 156 -0.47 -16.20 14.77
C ALA A 156 0.69 -16.54 15.70
N ARG A 157 0.46 -17.42 16.68
CA ARG A 157 1.47 -17.88 17.63
C ARG A 157 2.61 -18.62 16.93
N ASP A 158 2.27 -19.60 16.08
CA ASP A 158 3.27 -20.48 15.45
C ASP A 158 4.09 -19.69 14.43
N PHE A 159 3.45 -18.83 13.64
CA PHE A 159 4.15 -17.93 12.71
C PHE A 159 5.05 -16.93 13.44
N THR A 160 4.56 -16.25 14.47
CA THR A 160 5.36 -15.33 15.27
C THR A 160 6.59 -16.03 15.83
N ARG A 161 6.40 -17.21 16.45
CA ARG A 161 7.50 -17.95 17.05
C ARG A 161 8.55 -18.37 16.01
N ALA A 162 8.13 -18.90 14.86
CA ALA A 162 9.04 -19.31 13.82
C ALA A 162 9.86 -18.14 13.26
N LEU A 163 9.20 -17.00 13.00
CA LEU A 163 9.86 -15.80 12.51
C LEU A 163 10.84 -15.23 13.54
N TRP A 164 10.46 -15.17 14.82
CA TRP A 164 11.37 -14.70 15.88
C TRP A 164 12.56 -15.62 16.12
N GLN A 165 12.41 -16.92 15.86
CA GLN A 165 13.52 -17.89 15.95
C GLN A 165 14.43 -17.87 14.73
N SER A 166 13.98 -17.30 13.60
CA SER A 166 14.79 -17.26 12.37
C SER A 166 15.91 -16.24 12.41
N ALA A 167 15.73 -15.13 13.14
CA ALA A 167 16.75 -14.09 13.32
C ALA A 167 16.53 -13.36 14.64
N THR A 168 17.62 -13.03 15.32
CA THR A 168 17.61 -12.36 16.64
C THR A 168 17.00 -10.98 16.62
N GLU A 169 17.04 -10.31 15.47
CA GLU A 169 16.46 -8.97 15.27
C GLU A 169 14.93 -8.99 15.11
N CYS A 170 14.36 -10.11 14.69
CA CYS A 170 12.93 -10.20 14.43
C CYS A 170 12.04 -9.75 15.59
N PRO A 171 12.21 -10.21 16.83
CA PRO A 171 11.40 -9.75 17.96
C PRO A 171 11.63 -8.28 18.32
N VAL A 172 12.75 -7.68 17.90
CA VAL A 172 13.04 -6.25 18.10
C VAL A 172 12.32 -5.40 17.04
N VAL A 173 12.34 -5.84 15.78
CA VAL A 173 11.78 -5.09 14.65
C VAL A 173 10.24 -5.16 14.64
N PHE A 174 9.67 -6.33 14.96
CA PHE A 174 8.22 -6.49 15.06
C PHE A 174 7.79 -7.23 16.34
N PRO A 175 7.88 -6.55 17.48
CA PRO A 175 7.56 -7.14 18.78
C PRO A 175 6.09 -7.58 18.93
N GLY A 176 5.19 -7.02 18.11
CA GLY A 176 3.78 -7.42 18.06
C GLY A 176 3.51 -8.77 17.41
N GLY A 177 4.52 -9.35 16.74
CA GLY A 177 4.41 -10.62 16.04
C GLY A 177 3.55 -10.54 14.77
N ALA A 178 3.35 -11.71 14.15
CA ALA A 178 2.59 -11.87 12.90
C ALA A 178 1.13 -12.26 13.19
N GLY A 179 0.19 -11.59 12.53
CA GLY A 179 -1.18 -12.06 12.43
C GLY A 179 -1.33 -13.12 11.35
N VAL A 180 -2.31 -14.00 11.49
CA VAL A 180 -2.72 -14.95 10.45
C VAL A 180 -4.19 -14.71 10.14
N VAL A 181 -4.46 -14.32 8.90
CA VAL A 181 -5.83 -14.07 8.41
C VAL A 181 -6.33 -15.35 7.71
N PRO A 182 -7.54 -15.84 8.02
CA PRO A 182 -8.15 -16.94 7.27
C PRO A 182 -8.32 -16.58 5.79
N LEU A 183 -8.51 -17.61 4.93
CA LEU A 183 -8.76 -17.40 3.51
C LEU A 183 -9.94 -16.43 3.30
N ARG A 184 -9.70 -15.35 2.56
CA ARG A 184 -10.68 -14.32 2.18
C ARG A 184 -10.55 -13.98 0.72
N PHE A 185 -11.55 -13.35 0.14
CA PHE A 185 -11.46 -12.79 -1.21
C PHE A 185 -10.52 -11.58 -1.21
N PRO A 186 -9.58 -11.51 -2.16
CA PRO A 186 -8.67 -10.36 -2.27
C PRO A 186 -9.44 -9.06 -2.55
N GLY A 187 -8.99 -7.96 -1.93
CA GLY A 187 -9.54 -6.62 -2.16
C GLY A 187 -10.85 -6.32 -1.44
N GLY A 188 -11.43 -7.27 -0.73
CA GLY A 188 -12.63 -7.05 0.08
C GLY A 188 -12.32 -6.34 1.40
N ALA A 189 -13.32 -5.64 1.97
CA ALA A 189 -13.19 -4.98 3.27
C ALA A 189 -13.01 -5.96 4.44
N ASP A 190 -13.36 -7.22 4.23
CA ASP A 190 -13.24 -8.31 5.22
C ASP A 190 -11.81 -8.87 5.36
N ILE A 191 -10.86 -8.36 4.57
CA ILE A 191 -9.42 -8.70 4.65
C ILE A 191 -8.62 -7.64 5.43
N ALA A 192 -9.22 -6.48 5.71
CA ALA A 192 -8.58 -5.35 6.36
C ALA A 192 -8.59 -5.45 7.90
#